data_6ecf3f21c46ca1f03b2b07a9772891d0
#
_entry.id   6ecf3f21c46ca1f03b2b07a9772891d0
#
_cell.length_a   1.000
_cell.length_b   1.000
_cell.length_c   1.000
_cell.angle_alpha   90.00
_cell.angle_beta   90.00
_cell.angle_gamma   90.00
#
_symmetry.space_group_name_H-M   'P 1'
#
loop_
_entity.id
_entity.type
_entity.pdbx_description
1 polymer ?
#
loop_
_entity_poly.entity_id
_entity_poly.type
_entity_poly.pdbx_seq_one_letter_code
_entity_poly.pdbx_strand_id
1 'polypeptide(L)'
;QDKHEFVRSIVKRLRPNVVLDMGANDGSFSLTASPYATSVVSIDQDDRVVNQFYVSQREKFSNILPLVVDIVDPSPGRGWLNRECAPFLQRINPDIVLCLALIHHLVISNSIPIDSIVDMLASFSAEIILEVPAMSDPMVQILLAKKAHRPDFVQRYQTDELYRAIESRFVIRQRVEIGTRTLLHLEVCGS
;
A
#
# COMPACT_ATOMS: atom_id res chain seq x y z
N GLN A 1 -18.19 -4.97 -9.19
CA GLN A 1 -16.78 -5.25 -9.48
C GLN A 1 -16.10 -5.61 -8.13
N ASP A 2 -15.34 -6.68 -8.04
CA ASP A 2 -14.61 -7.00 -6.83
C ASP A 2 -13.21 -6.33 -6.83
N LYS A 3 -12.52 -6.34 -5.69
CA LYS A 3 -11.20 -5.71 -5.56
C LYS A 3 -10.15 -6.33 -6.49
N HIS A 4 -10.17 -7.66 -6.64
CA HIS A 4 -9.24 -8.38 -7.50
C HIS A 4 -9.43 -8.03 -8.96
N GLU A 5 -10.68 -7.85 -9.41
CA GLU A 5 -10.97 -7.46 -10.78
C GLU A 5 -10.50 -6.02 -11.06
N PHE A 6 -10.68 -5.11 -10.08
CA PHE A 6 -10.17 -3.74 -10.19
C PHE A 6 -8.64 -3.73 -10.35
N VAL A 7 -7.91 -4.40 -9.45
CA VAL A 7 -6.44 -4.50 -9.50
C VAL A 7 -6.00 -5.16 -10.81
N ARG A 8 -6.60 -6.31 -11.15
CA ARG A 8 -6.27 -7.08 -12.37
C ARG A 8 -6.42 -6.23 -13.63
N SER A 9 -7.51 -5.49 -13.74
CA SER A 9 -7.80 -4.68 -14.93
C SER A 9 -6.73 -3.61 -15.18
N ILE A 10 -6.26 -2.97 -14.12
CA ILE A 10 -5.23 -1.92 -14.19
C ILE A 10 -3.86 -2.53 -14.48
N VAL A 11 -3.43 -3.52 -13.69
CA VAL A 11 -2.10 -4.15 -13.86
C VAL A 11 -2.00 -4.84 -15.23
N LYS A 12 -3.06 -5.50 -15.70
CA LYS A 12 -3.11 -6.11 -17.03
C LYS A 12 -2.99 -5.09 -18.16
N ARG A 13 -3.57 -3.91 -18.00
CA ARG A 13 -3.49 -2.81 -18.98
C ARG A 13 -2.10 -2.19 -19.02
N LEU A 14 -1.51 -1.93 -17.86
CA LEU A 14 -0.25 -1.20 -17.73
C LEU A 14 0.98 -2.08 -17.95
N ARG A 15 0.90 -3.38 -17.66
CA ARG A 15 2.02 -4.33 -17.80
C ARG A 15 3.31 -3.83 -17.14
N PRO A 16 3.28 -3.53 -15.83
CA PRO A 16 4.42 -2.96 -15.12
C PRO A 16 5.62 -3.91 -15.08
N ASN A 17 6.83 -3.34 -15.01
CA ASN A 17 8.01 -4.13 -14.69
C ASN A 17 8.01 -4.51 -13.21
N VAL A 18 7.74 -3.55 -12.32
CA VAL A 18 7.76 -3.76 -10.88
C VAL A 18 6.43 -3.32 -10.25
N VAL A 19 5.81 -4.23 -9.52
CA VAL A 19 4.68 -3.95 -8.62
C VAL A 19 5.18 -4.02 -7.18
N LEU A 20 4.88 -3.02 -6.37
CA LEU A 20 5.05 -3.05 -4.92
C LEU A 20 3.69 -3.26 -4.26
N ASP A 21 3.52 -4.38 -3.56
CA ASP A 21 2.31 -4.68 -2.77
C ASP A 21 2.62 -4.41 -1.29
N MET A 22 2.09 -3.28 -0.76
CA MET A 22 2.34 -2.81 0.61
C MET A 22 1.27 -3.31 1.57
N GLY A 23 1.67 -4.00 2.64
CA GLY A 23 0.76 -4.66 3.57
C GLY A 23 0.07 -5.85 2.90
N ALA A 24 0.87 -6.66 2.21
CA ALA A 24 0.39 -7.72 1.31
C ALA A 24 -0.36 -8.86 2.03
N ASN A 25 -0.22 -8.98 3.34
CA ASN A 25 -0.80 -10.04 4.14
C ASN A 25 -0.53 -11.43 3.51
N ASP A 26 -1.58 -12.18 3.15
CA ASP A 26 -1.47 -13.50 2.52
C ASP A 26 -1.01 -13.47 1.05
N GLY A 27 -0.72 -12.29 0.49
CA GLY A 27 -0.24 -12.10 -0.87
C GLY A 27 -1.31 -12.26 -1.96
N SER A 28 -2.59 -12.21 -1.61
CA SER A 28 -3.68 -12.43 -2.58
C SER A 28 -3.67 -11.42 -3.74
N PHE A 29 -3.31 -10.16 -3.49
CA PHE A 29 -3.17 -9.15 -4.53
C PHE A 29 -1.86 -9.26 -5.29
N SER A 30 -0.77 -9.67 -4.63
CA SER A 30 0.48 -10.05 -5.30
C SER A 30 0.25 -11.16 -6.33
N LEU A 31 -0.52 -12.19 -5.98
CA LEU A 31 -0.92 -13.27 -6.90
C LEU A 31 -1.80 -12.76 -8.05
N THR A 32 -2.65 -11.78 -7.79
CA THR A 32 -3.49 -11.15 -8.82
C THR A 32 -2.65 -10.36 -9.82
N ALA A 33 -1.59 -9.69 -9.36
CA ALA A 33 -0.71 -8.86 -10.18
C ALA A 33 0.33 -9.67 -10.96
N SER A 34 0.87 -10.74 -10.35
CA SER A 34 2.03 -11.48 -10.87
C SER A 34 1.91 -11.99 -12.32
N PRO A 35 0.73 -12.41 -12.86
CA PRO A 35 0.63 -12.83 -14.25
C PRO A 35 0.83 -11.70 -15.28
N TYR A 36 0.82 -10.45 -14.82
CA TYR A 36 0.85 -9.27 -15.69
C TYR A 36 2.04 -8.33 -15.42
N ALA A 37 2.86 -8.63 -14.41
CA ALA A 37 4.05 -7.89 -14.04
C ALA A 37 5.32 -8.71 -14.29
N THR A 38 6.45 -8.03 -14.55
CA THR A 38 7.74 -8.71 -14.62
C THR A 38 8.17 -9.20 -13.24
N SER A 39 7.97 -8.38 -12.20
CA SER A 39 8.24 -8.75 -10.81
C SER A 39 7.24 -8.09 -9.86
N VAL A 40 6.98 -8.76 -8.74
CA VAL A 40 6.14 -8.27 -7.64
C VAL A 40 6.95 -8.33 -6.35
N VAL A 41 7.14 -7.20 -5.71
CA VAL A 41 7.71 -7.12 -4.36
C VAL A 41 6.55 -7.02 -3.38
N SER A 42 6.40 -8.04 -2.55
CA SER A 42 5.30 -8.18 -1.60
C SER A 42 5.83 -7.94 -0.20
N ILE A 43 5.39 -6.88 0.48
CA ILE A 43 5.90 -6.53 1.80
C ILE A 43 4.80 -6.57 2.86
N ASP A 44 5.14 -7.13 4.01
CA ASP A 44 4.33 -7.07 5.22
C ASP A 44 5.23 -7.07 6.47
N GLN A 45 4.76 -6.50 7.57
CA GLN A 45 5.50 -6.48 8.83
C GLN A 45 5.42 -7.81 9.60
N ASP A 46 4.39 -8.64 9.33
CA ASP A 46 4.19 -9.93 10.00
C ASP A 46 5.03 -11.02 9.31
N ASP A 47 6.13 -11.43 9.98
CA ASP A 47 7.06 -12.44 9.51
C ASP A 47 6.40 -13.80 9.29
N ARG A 48 5.38 -14.15 10.08
CA ARG A 48 4.66 -15.42 9.96
C ARG A 48 3.84 -15.45 8.66
N VAL A 49 3.15 -14.37 8.37
CA VAL A 49 2.33 -14.26 7.17
C VAL A 49 3.22 -14.28 5.92
N VAL A 50 4.31 -13.49 5.93
CA VAL A 50 5.30 -13.47 4.84
C VAL A 50 5.92 -14.84 4.63
N ASN A 51 6.31 -15.55 5.72
CA ASN A 51 6.89 -16.89 5.61
C ASN A 51 5.88 -17.92 5.07
N GLN A 52 4.63 -17.87 5.52
CA GLN A 52 3.58 -18.76 5.00
C GLN A 52 3.34 -18.51 3.51
N PHE A 53 3.29 -17.25 3.10
CA PHE A 53 3.16 -16.88 1.70
C PHE A 53 4.36 -17.39 0.87
N TYR A 54 5.58 -17.13 1.31
CA TYR A 54 6.79 -17.61 0.66
C TYR A 54 6.79 -19.14 0.47
N VAL A 55 6.56 -19.90 1.54
CA VAL A 55 6.56 -21.38 1.49
C VAL A 55 5.48 -21.92 0.54
N SER A 56 4.29 -21.29 0.54
CA SER A 56 3.18 -21.74 -0.30
C SER A 56 3.36 -21.42 -1.80
N GLN A 57 4.17 -20.44 -2.14
CA GLN A 57 4.26 -19.92 -3.51
C GLN A 57 5.63 -20.10 -4.19
N ARG A 58 6.72 -20.37 -3.45
CA ARG A 58 8.10 -20.41 -3.96
C ARG A 58 8.32 -21.36 -5.16
N GLU A 59 7.51 -22.41 -5.27
CA GLU A 59 7.59 -23.38 -6.36
C GLU A 59 6.66 -23.03 -7.53
N LYS A 60 5.71 -22.12 -7.33
CA LYS A 60 4.67 -21.80 -8.32
C LYS A 60 4.94 -20.48 -9.03
N PHE A 61 5.52 -19.50 -8.33
CA PHE A 61 5.76 -18.16 -8.85
C PHE A 61 7.21 -17.74 -8.60
N SER A 62 7.96 -17.60 -9.68
CA SER A 62 9.37 -17.17 -9.64
C SER A 62 9.52 -15.63 -9.62
N ASN A 63 8.45 -14.89 -9.92
CA ASN A 63 8.47 -13.43 -10.06
C ASN A 63 7.87 -12.67 -8.86
N ILE A 64 7.56 -13.37 -7.75
CA ILE A 64 7.11 -12.73 -6.51
C ILE A 64 8.22 -12.83 -5.47
N LEU A 65 8.57 -11.68 -4.89
CA LEU A 65 9.56 -11.57 -3.80
C LEU A 65 8.86 -11.12 -2.50
N PRO A 66 8.46 -12.05 -1.62
CA PRO A 66 7.94 -11.70 -0.30
C PRO A 66 9.07 -11.25 0.62
N LEU A 67 8.88 -10.13 1.31
CA LEU A 67 9.84 -9.55 2.24
C LEU A 67 9.16 -9.13 3.54
N VAL A 68 9.83 -9.37 4.66
CA VAL A 68 9.41 -8.81 5.95
C VAL A 68 9.91 -7.37 6.03
N VAL A 69 8.98 -6.43 5.89
CA VAL A 69 9.27 -4.99 5.95
C VAL A 69 8.15 -4.28 6.68
N ASP A 70 8.49 -3.56 7.74
CA ASP A 70 7.60 -2.57 8.34
C ASP A 70 7.72 -1.26 7.56
N ILE A 71 6.65 -0.86 6.88
CA ILE A 71 6.63 0.39 6.10
C ILE A 71 6.67 1.64 6.98
N VAL A 72 6.37 1.50 8.27
CA VAL A 72 6.45 2.59 9.26
C VAL A 72 7.89 2.80 9.72
N ASP A 73 8.70 1.73 9.72
CA ASP A 73 10.14 1.77 10.08
C ASP A 73 10.95 0.94 9.06
N PRO A 74 11.00 1.35 7.78
CA PRO A 74 11.72 0.62 6.76
C PRO A 74 13.24 0.68 7.01
N SER A 75 13.97 -0.36 6.56
CA SER A 75 15.41 -0.44 6.80
C SER A 75 16.15 0.80 6.27
N PRO A 76 16.95 1.48 7.13
CA PRO A 76 17.78 2.62 6.74
C PRO A 76 18.96 2.20 5.86
N GLY A 77 19.76 3.14 5.42
CA GLY A 77 21.06 2.86 4.82
C GLY A 77 21.94 2.05 5.78
N ARG A 78 22.76 1.14 5.25
CA ARG A 78 23.60 0.22 6.04
C ARG A 78 25.04 0.16 5.53
N GLY A 79 25.89 -0.51 6.32
CA GLY A 79 27.32 -0.66 6.05
C GLY A 79 28.12 0.57 6.49
N TRP A 80 29.36 0.67 6.02
CA TRP A 80 30.28 1.74 6.44
C TRP A 80 29.68 3.12 6.10
N LEU A 81 29.53 3.96 7.12
CA LEU A 81 28.90 5.29 7.06
C LEU A 81 27.48 5.29 6.44
N ASN A 82 26.73 4.19 6.55
CA ASN A 82 25.41 4.00 5.93
C ASN A 82 25.38 4.17 4.40
N ARG A 83 26.50 3.90 3.71
CA ARG A 83 26.66 4.15 2.27
C ARG A 83 26.79 2.89 1.42
N GLU A 84 26.95 1.69 2.04
CA GLU A 84 27.14 0.44 1.29
C GLU A 84 25.83 -0.14 0.79
N CYS A 85 24.73 0.11 1.53
CA CYS A 85 23.39 -0.31 1.13
C CYS A 85 22.43 0.88 1.30
N ALA A 86 21.76 1.27 0.24
CA ALA A 86 20.77 2.35 0.28
C ALA A 86 19.56 1.97 1.16
N PRO A 87 18.84 2.93 1.74
CA PRO A 87 17.55 2.70 2.43
C PRO A 87 16.56 1.92 1.56
N PHE A 88 15.67 1.15 2.19
CA PHE A 88 14.71 0.30 1.47
C PHE A 88 13.92 1.07 0.41
N LEU A 89 13.36 2.23 0.78
CA LEU A 89 12.54 3.05 -0.12
C LEU A 89 13.32 3.60 -1.34
N GLN A 90 14.64 3.68 -1.26
CA GLN A 90 15.50 4.10 -2.39
C GLN A 90 15.97 2.91 -3.26
N ARG A 91 15.83 1.69 -2.77
CA ARG A 91 16.20 0.47 -3.52
C ARG A 91 15.09 -0.07 -4.38
N ILE A 92 13.86 0.36 -4.12
CA ILE A 92 12.70 -0.08 -4.86
C ILE A 92 12.21 1.05 -5.76
N ASN A 93 11.99 0.72 -7.03
CA ASN A 93 11.47 1.65 -8.03
C ASN A 93 10.26 1.00 -8.72
N PRO A 94 9.08 1.03 -8.09
CA PRO A 94 7.88 0.41 -8.64
C PRO A 94 7.26 1.25 -9.76
N ASP A 95 6.64 0.59 -10.74
CA ASP A 95 5.77 1.24 -11.72
C ASP A 95 4.34 1.37 -11.17
N ILE A 96 3.95 0.42 -10.29
CA ILE A 96 2.65 0.42 -9.60
C ILE A 96 2.87 0.08 -8.12
N VAL A 97 2.18 0.83 -7.24
CA VAL A 97 2.08 0.52 -5.82
C VAL A 97 0.64 0.11 -5.48
N LEU A 98 0.47 -1.04 -4.86
CA LEU A 98 -0.78 -1.47 -4.25
C LEU A 98 -0.76 -1.08 -2.77
N CYS A 99 -1.69 -0.25 -2.34
CA CYS A 99 -1.88 0.16 -0.95
C CYS A 99 -3.34 -0.18 -0.55
N LEU A 100 -3.58 -1.47 -0.36
CA LEU A 100 -4.91 -2.01 -0.11
C LEU A 100 -5.07 -2.38 1.36
N ALA A 101 -6.20 -2.01 1.97
CA ALA A 101 -6.50 -2.23 3.38
C ALA A 101 -5.40 -1.77 4.36
N LEU A 102 -4.55 -0.82 3.99
CA LEU A 102 -3.39 -0.38 4.78
C LEU A 102 -3.55 1.03 5.37
N ILE A 103 -4.08 2.01 4.60
CA ILE A 103 -4.04 3.43 4.97
C ILE A 103 -4.66 3.73 6.34
N HIS A 104 -5.76 3.08 6.70
CA HIS A 104 -6.41 3.28 8.01
C HIS A 104 -5.57 2.74 9.17
N HIS A 105 -4.73 1.72 8.94
CA HIS A 105 -3.75 1.27 9.93
C HIS A 105 -2.64 2.30 10.11
N LEU A 106 -2.13 2.87 9.03
CA LEU A 106 -1.09 3.90 9.10
C LEU A 106 -1.59 5.14 9.87
N VAL A 107 -2.78 5.63 9.53
CA VAL A 107 -3.35 6.82 10.20
C VAL A 107 -3.77 6.53 11.62
N ILE A 108 -4.57 5.48 11.87
CA ILE A 108 -5.19 5.25 13.17
C ILE A 108 -4.26 4.49 14.11
N SER A 109 -3.70 3.36 13.69
CA SER A 109 -2.87 2.52 14.55
C SER A 109 -1.49 3.14 14.78
N ASN A 110 -0.84 3.60 13.71
CA ASN A 110 0.53 4.14 13.74
C ASN A 110 0.55 5.67 13.94
N SER A 111 -0.60 6.34 13.85
CA SER A 111 -0.73 7.80 14.07
C SER A 111 0.10 8.65 13.09
N ILE A 112 0.28 8.16 11.85
CA ILE A 112 1.00 8.88 10.81
C ILE A 112 0.06 9.92 10.21
N PRO A 113 0.50 11.18 10.04
CA PRO A 113 -0.30 12.21 9.37
C PRO A 113 -0.65 11.82 7.94
N ILE A 114 -1.86 12.14 7.50
CA ILE A 114 -2.36 11.81 6.15
C ILE A 114 -1.43 12.38 5.07
N ASP A 115 -1.01 13.64 5.19
CA ASP A 115 -0.11 14.27 4.23
C ASP A 115 1.21 13.52 4.10
N SER A 116 1.78 13.04 5.22
CA SER A 116 3.03 12.26 5.21
C SER A 116 2.88 10.94 4.47
N ILE A 117 1.73 10.28 4.58
CA ILE A 117 1.44 9.04 3.84
C ILE A 117 1.30 9.33 2.34
N VAL A 118 0.57 10.40 2.00
CA VAL A 118 0.36 10.80 0.61
C VAL A 118 1.68 11.24 -0.04
N ASP A 119 2.53 11.99 0.69
CA ASP A 119 3.88 12.38 0.23
C ASP A 119 4.79 11.15 0.02
N MET A 120 4.74 10.16 0.93
CA MET A 120 5.45 8.89 0.75
C MET A 120 4.99 8.16 -0.51
N LEU A 121 3.68 8.03 -0.73
CA LEU A 121 3.14 7.39 -1.94
C LEU A 121 3.58 8.14 -3.21
N ALA A 122 3.54 9.48 -3.20
CA ALA A 122 3.95 10.31 -4.34
C ALA A 122 5.46 10.19 -4.61
N SER A 123 6.28 9.95 -3.59
CA SER A 123 7.74 9.82 -3.72
C SER A 123 8.19 8.63 -4.58
N PHE A 124 7.33 7.62 -4.76
CA PHE A 124 7.61 6.50 -5.66
C PHE A 124 7.54 6.89 -7.14
N SER A 125 6.91 8.03 -7.48
CA SER A 125 6.67 8.44 -8.89
C SER A 125 5.97 7.33 -9.72
N ALA A 126 5.15 6.53 -9.08
CA ALA A 126 4.45 5.37 -9.61
C ALA A 126 2.94 5.61 -9.71
N GLU A 127 2.24 4.78 -10.46
CA GLU A 127 0.79 4.70 -10.36
C GLU A 127 0.39 3.98 -9.06
N ILE A 128 -0.66 4.47 -8.38
CA ILE A 128 -1.07 3.93 -7.08
C ILE A 128 -2.47 3.33 -7.19
N ILE A 129 -2.64 2.12 -6.68
CA ILE A 129 -3.97 1.55 -6.40
C ILE A 129 -4.19 1.64 -4.89
N LEU A 130 -5.01 2.59 -4.48
CA LEU A 130 -5.27 2.90 -3.08
C LEU A 130 -6.66 2.46 -2.66
N GLU A 131 -6.77 1.81 -1.49
CA GLU A 131 -8.07 1.54 -0.86
C GLU A 131 -8.30 2.52 0.30
N VAL A 132 -9.42 3.23 0.22
CA VAL A 132 -9.88 4.18 1.23
C VAL A 132 -11.14 3.63 1.91
N PRO A 133 -11.07 3.09 3.13
CA PRO A 133 -12.23 2.75 3.92
C PRO A 133 -12.96 4.00 4.41
N ALA A 134 -14.30 3.97 4.36
CA ALA A 134 -15.11 5.02 4.94
C ALA A 134 -15.06 5.01 6.48
N MET A 135 -15.45 6.11 7.12
CA MET A 135 -15.58 6.17 8.58
C MET A 135 -16.50 5.08 9.15
N SER A 136 -17.52 4.68 8.40
CA SER A 136 -18.46 3.60 8.77
C SER A 136 -17.91 2.19 8.58
N ASP A 137 -16.69 2.03 8.04
CA ASP A 137 -16.08 0.70 7.83
C ASP A 137 -15.86 0.00 9.18
N PRO A 138 -16.25 -1.28 9.33
CA PRO A 138 -16.14 -1.99 10.60
C PRO A 138 -14.72 -2.03 11.15
N MET A 139 -13.69 -2.14 10.29
CA MET A 139 -12.30 -2.15 10.74
C MET A 139 -11.86 -0.77 11.24
N VAL A 140 -12.27 0.30 10.56
CA VAL A 140 -12.04 1.68 11.02
C VAL A 140 -12.66 1.88 12.41
N GLN A 141 -13.91 1.46 12.61
CA GLN A 141 -14.58 1.57 13.89
C GLN A 141 -13.89 0.77 15.01
N ILE A 142 -13.42 -0.43 14.72
CA ILE A 142 -12.64 -1.24 15.68
C ILE A 142 -11.33 -0.52 16.07
N LEU A 143 -10.62 0.04 15.11
CA LEU A 143 -9.33 0.73 15.36
C LEU A 143 -9.57 2.02 16.17
N LEU A 144 -10.60 2.80 15.83
CA LEU A 144 -10.97 4.01 16.56
C LEU A 144 -11.40 3.69 18.01
N ALA A 145 -12.18 2.63 18.22
CA ALA A 145 -12.56 2.18 19.55
C ALA A 145 -11.35 1.82 20.44
N LYS A 146 -10.32 1.21 19.87
CA LYS A 146 -9.05 0.93 20.59
C LYS A 146 -8.31 2.21 21.00
N LYS A 147 -8.53 3.33 20.32
CA LYS A 147 -7.92 4.65 20.58
C LYS A 147 -8.87 5.63 21.29
N ALA A 148 -10.04 5.19 21.75
CA ALA A 148 -11.07 6.06 22.35
C ALA A 148 -10.59 6.87 23.56
N HIS A 149 -9.54 6.42 24.27
CA HIS A 149 -8.89 7.13 25.36
C HIS A 149 -8.03 8.34 24.90
N ARG A 150 -7.88 8.54 23.59
CA ARG A 150 -7.13 9.64 22.97
C ARG A 150 -7.97 10.31 21.88
N PRO A 151 -8.91 11.18 22.25
CA PRO A 151 -9.89 11.78 21.34
C PRO A 151 -9.24 12.60 20.20
N ASP A 152 -8.07 13.19 20.44
CA ASP A 152 -7.25 13.88 19.45
C ASP A 152 -6.80 12.98 18.27
N PHE A 153 -6.72 11.66 18.50
CA PHE A 153 -6.40 10.70 17.45
C PHE A 153 -7.61 10.24 16.64
N VAL A 154 -8.79 10.22 17.27
CA VAL A 154 -10.05 9.86 16.57
C VAL A 154 -10.37 10.86 15.46
N GLN A 155 -10.00 12.14 15.64
CA GLN A 155 -10.22 13.20 14.65
C GLN A 155 -9.26 13.14 13.45
N ARG A 156 -8.19 12.35 13.51
CA ARG A 156 -7.16 12.32 12.44
C ARG A 156 -7.54 11.51 11.21
N TYR A 157 -8.44 10.55 11.32
CA TYR A 157 -8.94 9.83 10.17
C TYR A 157 -10.23 10.49 9.66
N GLN A 158 -10.06 11.49 8.80
CA GLN A 158 -11.14 12.19 8.13
C GLN A 158 -11.09 11.89 6.64
N THR A 159 -12.12 11.27 6.11
CA THR A 159 -12.16 10.86 4.70
C THR A 159 -12.00 12.07 3.76
N ASP A 160 -12.58 13.21 4.11
CA ASP A 160 -12.48 14.44 3.30
C ASP A 160 -11.07 15.04 3.30
N GLU A 161 -10.36 14.95 4.43
CA GLU A 161 -8.95 15.38 4.51
C GLU A 161 -8.07 14.47 3.67
N LEU A 162 -8.34 13.16 3.72
CA LEU A 162 -7.61 12.19 2.91
C LEU A 162 -7.80 12.44 1.41
N TYR A 163 -9.04 12.71 0.95
CA TYR A 163 -9.28 13.04 -0.46
C TYR A 163 -8.59 14.35 -0.86
N ARG A 164 -8.63 15.39 -0.03
CA ARG A 164 -7.92 16.66 -0.29
C ARG A 164 -6.41 16.45 -0.40
N ALA A 165 -5.80 15.65 0.49
CA ALA A 165 -4.39 15.31 0.43
C ALA A 165 -4.05 14.53 -0.85
N ILE A 166 -4.86 13.53 -1.21
CA ILE A 166 -4.69 12.76 -2.45
C ILE A 166 -4.73 13.69 -3.67
N GLU A 167 -5.76 14.53 -3.80
CA GLU A 167 -5.95 15.44 -4.93
C GLU A 167 -4.86 16.51 -5.05
N SER A 168 -4.12 16.79 -3.96
CA SER A 168 -2.98 17.70 -3.98
C SER A 168 -1.72 17.12 -4.65
N ARG A 169 -1.63 15.79 -4.78
CA ARG A 169 -0.46 15.08 -5.33
C ARG A 169 -0.79 14.19 -6.52
N PHE A 170 -2.04 13.77 -6.66
CA PHE A 170 -2.46 12.76 -7.62
C PHE A 170 -3.69 13.21 -8.42
N VAL A 171 -3.76 12.73 -9.64
CA VAL A 171 -4.98 12.71 -10.45
C VAL A 171 -5.70 11.40 -10.24
N ILE A 172 -6.97 11.42 -9.85
CA ILE A 172 -7.81 10.23 -9.74
C ILE A 172 -8.24 9.80 -11.15
N ARG A 173 -7.66 8.73 -11.66
CA ARG A 173 -7.98 8.17 -12.99
C ARG A 173 -9.21 7.29 -12.98
N GLN A 174 -9.42 6.56 -11.89
CA GLN A 174 -10.57 5.66 -11.73
C GLN A 174 -10.97 5.57 -10.26
N ARG A 175 -12.26 5.51 -10.00
CA ARG A 175 -12.84 5.34 -8.66
C ARG A 175 -13.94 4.28 -8.72
N VAL A 176 -13.93 3.34 -7.77
CA VAL A 176 -14.96 2.30 -7.60
C VAL A 176 -15.28 2.14 -6.12
N GLU A 177 -16.56 2.15 -5.80
CA GLU A 177 -17.04 1.92 -4.44
C GLU A 177 -17.44 0.44 -4.27
N ILE A 178 -16.95 -0.18 -3.21
CA ILE A 178 -17.21 -1.58 -2.86
C ILE A 178 -17.60 -1.65 -1.38
N GLY A 179 -18.90 -1.64 -1.12
CA GLY A 179 -19.42 -1.58 0.25
C GLY A 179 -18.99 -0.29 0.95
N THR A 180 -18.29 -0.42 2.07
CA THR A 180 -17.77 0.72 2.85
C THR A 180 -16.39 1.20 2.41
N ARG A 181 -15.89 0.74 1.28
CA ARG A 181 -14.53 1.00 0.81
C ARG A 181 -14.52 1.56 -0.60
N THR A 182 -13.66 2.51 -0.86
CA THR A 182 -13.44 3.07 -2.19
C THR A 182 -12.06 2.64 -2.69
N LEU A 183 -11.99 2.10 -3.90
CA LEU A 183 -10.75 1.86 -4.62
C LEU A 183 -10.48 3.02 -5.56
N LEU A 184 -9.27 3.52 -5.53
CA LEU A 184 -8.78 4.62 -6.37
C LEU A 184 -7.60 4.14 -7.19
N HIS A 185 -7.61 4.47 -8.47
CA HIS A 185 -6.44 4.42 -9.33
C HIS A 185 -5.91 5.85 -9.50
N LEU A 186 -4.69 6.07 -9.06
CA LEU A 186 -4.07 7.39 -8.92
C LEU A 186 -2.81 7.48 -9.78
N GLU A 187 -2.61 8.63 -10.40
CA GLU A 187 -1.40 8.99 -11.14
C GLU A 187 -0.81 10.27 -10.55
N VAL A 188 0.51 10.34 -10.40
CA VAL A 188 1.18 11.52 -9.82
C VAL A 188 0.99 12.73 -10.70
N CYS A 189 0.65 13.89 -10.10
CA CYS A 189 0.51 15.16 -10.82
C CYS A 189 1.85 15.57 -11.44
N GLY A 190 1.89 15.79 -12.77
CA GLY A 190 3.06 16.34 -13.45
C GLY A 190 4.16 15.32 -13.79
N SER A 191 3.84 14.03 -13.82
CA SER A 191 4.71 13.00 -14.40
C SER A 191 4.59 12.94 -15.93
#